data_86d4813d7483364d9b3e88b884127f96
#
_entry.id   86d4813d7483364d9b3e88b884127f96
#
_cell.length_a   1.000
_cell.length_b   1.000
_cell.length_c   1.000
_cell.angle_alpha   90.00
_cell.angle_beta   90.00
_cell.angle_gamma   90.00
#
_symmetry.space_group_name_H-M   'P 1'
#
loop_
_entity.id
_entity.type
_entity.pdbx_description
1 polymer ?
#
loop_
_entity_poly.entity_id
_entity_poly.type
_entity_poly.pdbx_seq_one_letter_code
_entity_poly.pdbx_strand_id
1 'polypeptide(L)'
;GELRCVGATTLDEYRQYIEKDAALERRFQKVLVDEPSVEDTIAILRGLKEKYATHHGVQILDSAIIAAAKMSHRYITDRQLPDKAIDLIDEAASRIKMEIDSKPEALDKLDRRLIQLKMQLEAVKKDEDAGSKAEVNHLEQQIAEKQKEYNDLEEIWKAEKTLVEGDKKAQVELDQARVALEKAKREGDLAEAARLQYGVIPELQKRLEQAEVAEENEEPKLIRTKVTENEIAEVVSAATGIPVAKMMQGEREKLLNMEEFLHDRVVG
;
A
#
# COMPACT_ATOMS: atom_id res chain seq x y z
N GLY A 1 -47.04 -2.19 -11.38
CA GLY A 1 -45.78 -2.79 -11.66
C GLY A 1 -45.00 -2.24 -12.85
N GLU A 2 -45.09 -0.92 -13.15
CA GLU A 2 -44.35 -0.35 -14.29
C GLU A 2 -42.91 0.08 -13.96
N LEU A 3 -42.65 0.32 -12.67
CA LEU A 3 -41.31 0.74 -12.22
C LEU A 3 -40.75 -0.23 -11.18
N ARG A 4 -39.52 -0.71 -11.40
CA ARG A 4 -38.76 -1.47 -10.42
C ARG A 4 -37.77 -0.51 -9.76
N CYS A 5 -37.87 -0.41 -8.42
CA CYS A 5 -37.02 0.48 -7.63
C CYS A 5 -36.29 -0.34 -6.56
N VAL A 6 -34.98 -0.12 -6.41
CA VAL A 6 -34.16 -0.60 -5.31
C VAL A 6 -33.61 0.62 -4.60
N GLY A 7 -33.87 0.74 -3.31
CA GLY A 7 -33.36 1.80 -2.45
C GLY A 7 -32.41 1.24 -1.40
N ALA A 8 -31.39 2.01 -1.03
CA ALA A 8 -30.51 1.72 0.09
C ALA A 8 -30.55 2.88 1.09
N THR A 9 -30.58 2.55 2.38
CA THR A 9 -30.60 3.52 3.47
C THR A 9 -30.06 2.88 4.74
N THR A 10 -29.82 3.66 5.77
CA THR A 10 -29.46 3.15 7.11
C THR A 10 -30.71 2.70 7.88
N LEU A 11 -30.52 1.87 8.91
CA LEU A 11 -31.62 1.43 9.76
C LEU A 11 -32.34 2.61 10.46
N ASP A 12 -31.59 3.62 10.87
CA ASP A 12 -32.14 4.80 11.56
C ASP A 12 -32.93 5.68 10.61
N GLU A 13 -32.45 5.93 9.41
CA GLU A 13 -33.18 6.67 8.36
C GLU A 13 -34.42 5.90 7.92
N TYR A 14 -34.29 4.56 7.76
CA TYR A 14 -35.46 3.72 7.46
C TYR A 14 -36.57 3.88 8.50
N ARG A 15 -36.21 3.78 9.80
CA ARG A 15 -37.18 3.98 10.92
C ARG A 15 -37.76 5.38 10.93
N GLN A 16 -36.93 6.37 10.61
CA GLN A 16 -37.35 7.77 10.66
C GLN A 16 -38.26 8.18 9.50
N TYR A 17 -38.01 7.70 8.30
CA TYR A 17 -38.63 8.20 7.07
C TYR A 17 -39.52 7.18 6.37
N ILE A 18 -39.22 5.89 6.38
CA ILE A 18 -39.96 4.87 5.64
C ILE A 18 -40.97 4.14 6.53
N GLU A 19 -40.55 3.70 7.70
CA GLU A 19 -41.41 2.91 8.62
C GLU A 19 -42.62 3.71 9.12
N LYS A 20 -42.50 5.03 9.18
CA LYS A 20 -43.63 5.92 9.57
C LYS A 20 -44.66 6.10 8.45
N ASP A 21 -44.31 5.82 7.20
CA ASP A 21 -45.24 5.88 6.07
C ASP A 21 -45.65 4.47 5.66
N ALA A 22 -46.81 4.07 6.17
CA ALA A 22 -47.40 2.75 5.90
C ALA A 22 -47.65 2.48 4.40
N ALA A 23 -47.74 3.51 3.57
CA ALA A 23 -47.90 3.35 2.13
C ALA A 23 -46.58 3.03 1.44
N LEU A 24 -45.49 3.60 1.90
CA LEU A 24 -44.14 3.29 1.42
C LEU A 24 -43.70 1.91 1.93
N GLU A 25 -43.86 1.63 3.20
CA GLU A 25 -43.44 0.36 3.81
C GLU A 25 -44.03 -0.86 3.09
N ARG A 26 -45.32 -0.82 2.73
CA ARG A 26 -45.99 -1.91 2.01
C ARG A 26 -45.54 -2.11 0.56
N ARG A 27 -44.85 -1.12 -0.04
CA ARG A 27 -44.44 -1.16 -1.44
C ARG A 27 -43.02 -1.70 -1.60
N PHE A 28 -42.25 -1.79 -0.52
CA PHE A 28 -40.84 -2.25 -0.55
C PHE A 28 -40.68 -3.48 0.34
N GLN A 29 -39.99 -4.47 -0.18
CA GLN A 29 -39.53 -5.60 0.61
C GLN A 29 -38.22 -5.22 1.32
N LYS A 30 -38.17 -5.37 2.62
CA LYS A 30 -36.97 -5.13 3.42
C LYS A 30 -35.94 -6.24 3.16
N VAL A 31 -34.74 -5.85 2.90
CA VAL A 31 -33.56 -6.74 2.84
C VAL A 31 -32.52 -6.16 3.79
N LEU A 32 -32.31 -6.82 4.91
CA LEU A 32 -31.29 -6.43 5.87
C LEU A 32 -29.91 -6.86 5.34
N VAL A 33 -28.96 -5.93 5.35
CA VAL A 33 -27.56 -6.18 5.01
C VAL A 33 -26.74 -6.02 6.27
N ASP A 34 -26.33 -7.15 6.84
CA ASP A 34 -25.50 -7.17 8.04
C ASP A 34 -24.03 -6.90 7.72
N GLU A 35 -23.26 -6.50 8.75
CA GLU A 35 -21.82 -6.38 8.66
C GLU A 35 -21.20 -7.75 8.34
N PRO A 36 -20.31 -7.86 7.31
CA PRO A 36 -19.65 -9.11 7.01
C PRO A 36 -18.67 -9.52 8.12
N SER A 37 -18.41 -10.82 8.21
CA SER A 37 -17.38 -11.34 9.11
C SER A 37 -15.97 -10.88 8.66
N VAL A 38 -14.97 -11.10 9.52
CA VAL A 38 -13.55 -10.84 9.17
C VAL A 38 -13.14 -11.72 7.99
N GLU A 39 -13.55 -12.99 7.96
CA GLU A 39 -13.27 -13.95 6.89
C GLU A 39 -13.92 -13.54 5.57
N ASP A 40 -15.18 -13.12 5.60
CA ASP A 40 -15.86 -12.60 4.41
C ASP A 40 -15.20 -11.32 3.90
N THR A 41 -14.78 -10.44 4.81
CA THR A 41 -14.05 -9.21 4.49
C THR A 41 -12.73 -9.52 3.80
N ILE A 42 -11.95 -10.50 4.27
CA ILE A 42 -10.72 -10.94 3.61
C ILE A 42 -11.01 -11.42 2.19
N ALA A 43 -12.08 -12.19 1.98
CA ALA A 43 -12.47 -12.65 0.63
C ALA A 43 -12.83 -11.46 -0.28
N ILE A 44 -13.58 -10.48 0.22
CA ILE A 44 -13.93 -9.26 -0.51
C ILE A 44 -12.65 -8.49 -0.89
N LEU A 45 -11.75 -8.26 0.06
CA LEU A 45 -10.50 -7.53 -0.16
C LEU A 45 -9.59 -8.23 -1.16
N ARG A 46 -9.50 -9.56 -1.15
CA ARG A 46 -8.76 -10.34 -2.15
C ARG A 46 -9.32 -10.12 -3.55
N GLY A 47 -10.63 -10.02 -3.69
CA GLY A 47 -11.30 -9.70 -4.95
C GLY A 47 -11.03 -8.27 -5.45
N LEU A 48 -10.74 -7.34 -4.57
CA LEU A 48 -10.45 -5.93 -4.87
C LEU A 48 -8.95 -5.64 -5.02
N LYS A 49 -8.09 -6.51 -4.50
CA LYS A 49 -6.64 -6.35 -4.40
C LYS A 49 -5.99 -5.83 -5.69
N GLU A 50 -6.25 -6.50 -6.80
CA GLU A 50 -5.63 -6.15 -8.10
C GLU A 50 -6.05 -4.75 -8.57
N LYS A 51 -7.31 -4.36 -8.35
CA LYS A 51 -7.82 -3.03 -8.73
C LYS A 51 -7.14 -1.92 -7.94
N TYR A 52 -6.98 -2.10 -6.63
CA TYR A 52 -6.28 -1.13 -5.78
C TYR A 52 -4.79 -1.08 -6.09
N ALA A 53 -4.15 -2.23 -6.29
CA ALA A 53 -2.74 -2.32 -6.68
C ALA A 53 -2.48 -1.56 -7.99
N THR A 54 -3.31 -1.77 -9.00
CA THR A 54 -3.20 -1.07 -10.30
C THR A 54 -3.48 0.44 -10.15
N HIS A 55 -4.52 0.81 -9.39
CA HIS A 55 -4.89 2.21 -9.21
C HIS A 55 -3.79 3.04 -8.56
N HIS A 56 -3.19 2.52 -7.49
CA HIS A 56 -2.11 3.19 -6.77
C HIS A 56 -0.72 2.93 -7.39
N GLY A 57 -0.58 1.92 -8.23
CA GLY A 57 0.70 1.50 -8.80
C GLY A 57 1.67 0.98 -7.74
N VAL A 58 1.15 0.24 -6.76
CA VAL A 58 1.88 -0.39 -5.67
C VAL A 58 1.45 -1.85 -5.53
N GLN A 59 2.32 -2.69 -5.01
CA GLN A 59 2.00 -4.09 -4.73
C GLN A 59 1.34 -4.20 -3.35
N ILE A 60 0.26 -4.98 -3.25
CA ILE A 60 -0.44 -5.24 -1.99
C ILE A 60 -0.30 -6.73 -1.66
N LEU A 61 0.36 -7.04 -0.54
CA LEU A 61 0.55 -8.42 -0.11
C LEU A 61 -0.72 -8.99 0.55
N ASP A 62 -0.86 -10.33 0.54
CA ASP A 62 -1.99 -11.00 1.21
C ASP A 62 -1.95 -10.79 2.72
N SER A 63 -0.76 -10.69 3.31
CA SER A 63 -0.57 -10.33 4.72
C SER A 63 -1.18 -8.97 5.08
N ALA A 64 -1.08 -7.98 4.17
CA ALA A 64 -1.72 -6.67 4.35
C ALA A 64 -3.25 -6.77 4.35
N ILE A 65 -3.81 -7.59 3.47
CA ILE A 65 -5.26 -7.83 3.39
C ILE A 65 -5.78 -8.45 4.68
N ILE A 66 -5.12 -9.48 5.16
CA ILE A 66 -5.48 -10.14 6.42
C ILE A 66 -5.34 -9.16 7.59
N ALA A 67 -4.26 -8.40 7.65
CA ALA A 67 -4.03 -7.38 8.68
C ALA A 67 -5.09 -6.28 8.64
N ALA A 68 -5.46 -5.78 7.46
CA ALA A 68 -6.49 -4.75 7.31
C ALA A 68 -7.85 -5.20 7.86
N ALA A 69 -8.29 -6.41 7.53
CA ALA A 69 -9.54 -6.97 8.05
C ALA A 69 -9.50 -7.16 9.58
N LYS A 70 -8.44 -7.80 10.11
CA LYS A 70 -8.30 -8.09 11.54
C LYS A 70 -8.09 -6.83 12.38
N MET A 71 -7.19 -5.95 11.98
CA MET A 71 -6.87 -4.74 12.73
C MET A 71 -8.00 -3.72 12.70
N SER A 72 -8.68 -3.54 11.57
CA SER A 72 -9.86 -2.67 11.50
C SER A 72 -10.98 -3.17 12.39
N HIS A 73 -11.26 -4.46 12.39
CA HIS A 73 -12.26 -5.06 13.26
C HIS A 73 -11.94 -4.86 14.74
N ARG A 74 -10.67 -5.00 15.12
CA ARG A 74 -10.24 -4.96 16.52
C ARG A 74 -10.07 -3.55 17.07
N TYR A 75 -9.52 -2.61 16.27
CA TYR A 75 -9.07 -1.31 16.76
C TYR A 75 -9.94 -0.14 16.28
N ILE A 76 -10.71 -0.31 15.20
CA ILE A 76 -11.62 0.72 14.67
C ILE A 76 -13.05 0.30 14.95
N THR A 77 -13.68 0.89 15.97
CA THR A 77 -14.98 0.48 16.49
C THR A 77 -16.14 1.38 16.05
N ASP A 78 -15.82 2.54 15.50
CA ASP A 78 -16.78 3.56 15.07
C ASP A 78 -17.24 3.41 13.61
N ARG A 79 -16.70 2.42 12.90
CA ARG A 79 -17.00 2.11 11.49
C ARG A 79 -17.20 0.61 11.27
N GLN A 80 -17.87 0.26 10.19
CA GLN A 80 -18.27 -1.10 9.86
C GLN A 80 -17.33 -1.73 8.80
N LEU A 81 -17.24 -3.07 8.83
CA LEU A 81 -16.67 -3.86 7.73
C LEU A 81 -17.65 -3.90 6.54
N PRO A 82 -17.20 -3.98 5.31
CA PRO A 82 -15.79 -4.06 4.87
C PRO A 82 -15.12 -2.69 4.72
N ASP A 83 -15.86 -1.58 4.79
CA ASP A 83 -15.40 -0.24 4.42
C ASP A 83 -14.16 0.19 5.21
N LYS A 84 -14.16 0.01 6.53
CA LYS A 84 -12.99 0.37 7.37
C LYS A 84 -11.72 -0.40 7.01
N ALA A 85 -11.83 -1.64 6.53
CA ALA A 85 -10.70 -2.42 6.08
C ALA A 85 -10.22 -2.00 4.67
N ILE A 86 -11.16 -1.65 3.79
CA ILE A 86 -10.87 -1.10 2.47
C ILE A 86 -10.11 0.22 2.61
N ASP A 87 -10.56 1.11 3.48
CA ASP A 87 -9.91 2.40 3.72
C ASP A 87 -8.49 2.25 4.24
N LEU A 88 -8.21 1.27 5.09
CA LEU A 88 -6.84 1.00 5.55
C LEU A 88 -5.91 0.62 4.40
N ILE A 89 -6.38 -0.21 3.46
CA ILE A 89 -5.60 -0.59 2.28
C ILE A 89 -5.39 0.62 1.36
N ASP A 90 -6.44 1.40 1.12
CA ASP A 90 -6.37 2.59 0.28
C ASP A 90 -5.40 3.63 0.85
N GLU A 91 -5.49 3.92 2.14
CA GLU A 91 -4.59 4.84 2.85
C GLU A 91 -3.14 4.35 2.84
N ALA A 92 -2.91 3.06 3.14
CA ALA A 92 -1.57 2.48 3.14
C ALA A 92 -0.95 2.50 1.73
N ALA A 93 -1.72 2.14 0.70
CA ALA A 93 -1.28 2.19 -0.68
C ALA A 93 -0.97 3.63 -1.14
N SER A 94 -1.79 4.61 -0.74
CA SER A 94 -1.57 6.02 -1.02
C SER A 94 -0.29 6.54 -0.37
N ARG A 95 0.02 6.14 0.86
CA ARG A 95 1.27 6.51 1.56
C ARG A 95 2.49 5.95 0.84
N ILE A 96 2.47 4.67 0.49
CA ILE A 96 3.56 4.04 -0.27
C ILE A 96 3.77 4.74 -1.61
N LYS A 97 2.69 5.06 -2.34
CA LYS A 97 2.78 5.83 -3.58
C LYS A 97 3.45 7.19 -3.38
N MET A 98 3.07 7.92 -2.34
CA MET A 98 3.70 9.20 -2.02
C MET A 98 5.20 9.03 -1.69
N GLU A 99 5.58 7.97 -0.97
CA GLU A 99 6.98 7.67 -0.69
C GLU A 99 7.78 7.36 -1.96
N ILE A 100 7.21 6.58 -2.89
CA ILE A 100 7.84 6.29 -4.19
C ILE A 100 8.09 7.57 -4.99
N ASP A 101 7.13 8.50 -4.97
CA ASP A 101 7.21 9.76 -5.70
C ASP A 101 8.08 10.81 -5.00
N SER A 102 8.41 10.62 -3.73
CA SER A 102 9.17 11.54 -2.88
C SER A 102 10.66 11.17 -2.84
N LYS A 103 11.49 12.18 -2.52
CA LYS A 103 12.91 11.97 -2.22
C LYS A 103 13.04 11.21 -0.89
N PRO A 104 13.81 10.11 -0.82
CA PRO A 104 14.01 9.36 0.43
C PRO A 104 14.57 10.23 1.56
N GLU A 105 14.14 9.95 2.79
CA GLU A 105 14.57 10.72 3.97
C GLU A 105 16.09 10.74 4.15
N ALA A 106 16.76 9.64 3.84
CA ALA A 106 18.23 9.53 3.91
C ALA A 106 18.92 10.52 2.97
N LEU A 107 18.41 10.65 1.73
CA LEU A 107 18.92 11.62 0.74
C LEU A 107 18.60 13.06 1.16
N ASP A 108 17.42 13.33 1.69
CA ASP A 108 17.04 14.67 2.16
C ASP A 108 17.91 15.14 3.33
N LYS A 109 18.21 14.24 4.28
CA LYS A 109 19.13 14.52 5.39
C LYS A 109 20.54 14.87 4.91
N LEU A 110 21.07 14.11 3.96
CA LEU A 110 22.38 14.39 3.37
C LEU A 110 22.41 15.71 2.60
N ASP A 111 21.37 16.00 1.85
CA ASP A 111 21.22 17.25 1.10
C ASP A 111 21.21 18.46 2.03
N ARG A 112 20.42 18.42 3.07
CA ARG A 112 20.40 19.49 4.11
C ARG A 112 21.75 19.66 4.79
N ARG A 113 22.45 18.54 5.07
CA ARG A 113 23.79 18.60 5.66
C ARG A 113 24.82 19.22 4.71
N LEU A 114 24.76 18.86 3.42
CA LEU A 114 25.60 19.47 2.40
C LEU A 114 25.35 20.97 2.26
N ILE A 115 24.10 21.41 2.28
CA ILE A 115 23.75 22.83 2.24
C ILE A 115 24.35 23.55 3.45
N GLN A 116 24.21 23.01 4.67
CA GLN A 116 24.80 23.58 5.88
C GLN A 116 26.33 23.71 5.79
N LEU A 117 27.00 22.63 5.35
CA LEU A 117 28.48 22.65 5.19
C LEU A 117 28.93 23.65 4.14
N LYS A 118 28.21 23.77 3.03
CA LYS A 118 28.51 24.76 1.98
C LYS A 118 28.31 26.19 2.50
N MET A 119 27.27 26.45 3.30
CA MET A 119 27.05 27.75 3.93
C MET A 119 28.17 28.10 4.93
N GLN A 120 28.60 27.12 5.75
CA GLN A 120 29.73 27.31 6.65
C GLN A 120 31.02 27.60 5.91
N LEU A 121 31.30 26.88 4.84
CA LEU A 121 32.46 27.10 3.99
C LEU A 121 32.48 28.53 3.41
N GLU A 122 31.34 29.01 2.91
CA GLU A 122 31.22 30.36 2.38
C GLU A 122 31.41 31.45 3.48
N ALA A 123 30.97 31.16 4.70
CA ALA A 123 31.21 32.09 5.83
C ALA A 123 32.68 32.15 6.20
N VAL A 124 33.35 30.99 6.34
CA VAL A 124 34.79 30.91 6.71
C VAL A 124 35.72 31.47 5.62
N LYS A 125 35.34 31.31 4.34
CA LYS A 125 36.10 31.89 3.22
C LYS A 125 36.13 33.42 3.20
N LYS A 126 35.21 34.08 3.90
CA LYS A 126 35.17 35.53 4.03
C LYS A 126 36.10 36.07 5.11
N ASP A 127 36.53 35.19 6.03
CA ASP A 127 37.50 35.56 7.08
C ASP A 127 38.95 35.28 6.59
N GLU A 128 39.77 36.31 6.50
CA GLU A 128 41.13 36.23 5.91
C GLU A 128 42.23 35.75 6.90
N ASP A 129 41.86 35.20 8.08
CA ASP A 129 42.82 34.74 9.09
C ASP A 129 43.50 33.41 8.77
N ALA A 130 44.74 33.23 9.23
CA ALA A 130 45.57 32.03 8.98
C ALA A 130 44.95 30.72 9.53
N GLY A 131 44.09 30.84 10.59
CA GLY A 131 43.31 29.71 11.12
C GLY A 131 42.20 29.22 10.17
N SER A 132 41.65 30.12 9.37
CA SER A 132 40.54 29.80 8.46
C SER A 132 40.96 28.88 7.33
N LYS A 133 42.23 28.80 6.91
CA LYS A 133 42.72 27.89 5.86
C LYS A 133 42.64 26.41 6.26
N ALA A 134 42.93 26.06 7.50
CA ALA A 134 42.82 24.69 7.99
C ALA A 134 41.37 24.26 8.09
N GLU A 135 40.51 25.18 8.53
CA GLU A 135 39.08 24.98 8.64
C GLU A 135 38.41 24.85 7.24
N VAL A 136 38.81 25.68 6.30
CA VAL A 136 38.37 25.56 4.88
C VAL A 136 38.69 24.20 4.33
N ASN A 137 39.94 23.71 4.48
CA ASN A 137 40.33 22.40 4.01
C ASN A 137 39.54 21.27 4.65
N HIS A 138 39.25 21.37 5.95
CA HIS A 138 38.45 20.39 6.68
C HIS A 138 37.00 20.38 6.18
N LEU A 139 36.39 21.54 5.99
CA LEU A 139 35.04 21.65 5.44
C LEU A 139 34.95 21.14 4.00
N GLU A 140 35.96 21.43 3.16
CA GLU A 140 35.99 20.92 1.79
C GLU A 140 36.11 19.39 1.75
N GLN A 141 36.87 18.76 2.66
CA GLN A 141 36.94 17.31 2.79
C GLN A 141 35.60 16.73 3.22
N GLN A 142 34.95 17.30 4.24
CA GLN A 142 33.65 16.87 4.70
C GLN A 142 32.59 16.99 3.60
N ILE A 143 32.61 18.08 2.83
CA ILE A 143 31.70 18.26 1.69
C ILE A 143 31.97 17.21 0.61
N ALA A 144 33.23 16.92 0.30
CA ALA A 144 33.57 15.91 -0.70
C ALA A 144 33.09 14.50 -0.28
N GLU A 145 33.30 14.11 0.99
CA GLU A 145 32.83 12.84 1.53
C GLU A 145 31.31 12.75 1.50
N LYS A 146 30.60 13.77 1.99
CA LYS A 146 29.13 13.78 2.00
C LYS A 146 28.53 13.88 0.61
N GLN A 147 29.20 14.57 -0.32
CA GLN A 147 28.76 14.62 -1.71
C GLN A 147 28.89 13.26 -2.39
N LYS A 148 29.96 12.50 -2.07
CA LYS A 148 30.10 11.14 -2.56
C LYS A 148 29.00 10.23 -2.02
N GLU A 149 28.77 10.25 -0.70
CA GLU A 149 27.67 9.49 -0.07
C GLU A 149 26.31 9.82 -0.72
N TYR A 150 26.07 11.11 -0.98
CA TYR A 150 24.85 11.57 -1.63
C TYR A 150 24.71 11.02 -3.05
N ASN A 151 25.79 11.11 -3.85
CA ASN A 151 25.77 10.64 -5.22
C ASN A 151 25.55 9.12 -5.31
N ASP A 152 26.21 8.34 -4.44
CA ASP A 152 26.07 6.89 -4.38
C ASP A 152 24.62 6.49 -4.02
N LEU A 153 24.03 7.15 -3.02
CA LEU A 153 22.63 6.94 -2.63
C LEU A 153 21.63 7.42 -3.70
N GLU A 154 21.91 8.51 -4.36
CA GLU A 154 21.08 9.03 -5.45
C GLU A 154 21.05 8.08 -6.65
N GLU A 155 22.20 7.47 -6.97
CA GLU A 155 22.28 6.46 -8.04
C GLU A 155 21.44 5.23 -7.71
N ILE A 156 21.52 4.72 -6.47
CA ILE A 156 20.71 3.61 -5.99
C ILE A 156 19.22 3.98 -6.08
N TRP A 157 18.85 5.16 -5.58
CA TRP A 157 17.45 5.63 -5.63
C TRP A 157 16.91 5.74 -7.05
N LYS A 158 17.71 6.27 -7.99
CA LYS A 158 17.29 6.37 -9.39
C LYS A 158 17.12 4.99 -10.04
N ALA A 159 17.98 4.05 -9.70
CA ALA A 159 17.89 2.67 -10.19
C ALA A 159 16.60 2.00 -9.65
N GLU A 160 16.35 2.08 -8.34
CA GLU A 160 15.13 1.54 -7.73
C GLU A 160 13.86 2.18 -8.32
N LYS A 161 13.84 3.51 -8.49
CA LYS A 161 12.72 4.22 -9.09
C LYS A 161 12.44 3.76 -10.53
N THR A 162 13.47 3.52 -11.32
CA THR A 162 13.34 3.02 -12.69
C THR A 162 12.73 1.62 -12.72
N LEU A 163 13.11 0.74 -11.80
CA LEU A 163 12.51 -0.59 -11.65
C LEU A 163 11.02 -0.50 -11.30
N VAL A 164 10.67 0.28 -10.28
CA VAL A 164 9.27 0.48 -9.85
C VAL A 164 8.39 1.04 -10.99
N GLU A 165 8.91 2.00 -11.75
CA GLU A 165 8.20 2.55 -12.92
C GLU A 165 8.03 1.49 -14.04
N GLY A 166 9.01 0.60 -14.21
CA GLY A 166 8.96 -0.51 -15.15
C GLY A 166 7.86 -1.52 -14.78
N ASP A 167 7.80 -1.91 -13.51
CA ASP A 167 6.80 -2.85 -12.98
C ASP A 167 5.39 -2.26 -13.03
N LYS A 168 5.25 -0.99 -12.71
CA LYS A 168 3.98 -0.27 -12.85
C LYS A 168 3.49 -0.26 -14.29
N LYS A 169 4.36 -0.01 -15.27
CA LYS A 169 3.99 -0.09 -16.69
C LYS A 169 3.56 -1.48 -17.09
N ALA A 170 4.31 -2.52 -16.68
CA ALA A 170 3.95 -3.91 -16.97
C ALA A 170 2.59 -4.28 -16.36
N GLN A 171 2.27 -3.79 -15.17
CA GLN A 171 0.97 -4.03 -14.53
C GLN A 171 -0.18 -3.35 -15.26
N VAL A 172 0.00 -2.10 -15.70
CA VAL A 172 -0.99 -1.38 -16.52
C VAL A 172 -1.20 -2.08 -17.88
N GLU A 173 -0.12 -2.51 -18.53
CA GLU A 173 -0.20 -3.27 -19.78
C GLU A 173 -0.93 -4.61 -19.61
N LEU A 174 -0.70 -5.31 -18.50
CA LEU A 174 -1.40 -6.54 -18.16
C LEU A 174 -2.91 -6.31 -17.98
N ASP A 175 -3.29 -5.26 -17.30
CA ASP A 175 -4.70 -4.91 -17.08
C ASP A 175 -5.39 -4.53 -18.39
N GLN A 176 -4.73 -3.74 -19.22
CA GLN A 176 -5.21 -3.42 -20.59
C GLN A 176 -5.34 -4.68 -21.46
N ALA A 177 -4.40 -5.60 -21.38
CA ALA A 177 -4.45 -6.86 -22.12
C ALA A 177 -5.62 -7.74 -21.65
N ARG A 178 -5.93 -7.77 -20.35
CA ARG A 178 -7.09 -8.47 -19.79
C ARG A 178 -8.42 -7.87 -20.29
N VAL A 179 -8.54 -6.55 -20.29
CA VAL A 179 -9.72 -5.83 -20.80
C VAL A 179 -9.88 -6.09 -22.32
N ALA A 180 -8.79 -6.05 -23.08
CA ALA A 180 -8.79 -6.33 -24.50
C ALA A 180 -9.21 -7.80 -24.81
N LEU A 181 -8.75 -8.75 -23.99
CA LEU A 181 -9.16 -10.16 -24.09
C LEU A 181 -10.66 -10.34 -23.89
N GLU A 182 -11.22 -9.71 -22.86
CA GLU A 182 -12.66 -9.75 -22.61
C GLU A 182 -13.47 -9.13 -23.74
N LYS A 183 -12.97 -8.04 -24.34
CA LYS A 183 -13.58 -7.41 -25.51
C LYS A 183 -13.51 -8.33 -26.72
N ALA A 184 -12.35 -8.92 -27.04
CA ALA A 184 -12.18 -9.84 -28.15
C ALA A 184 -13.08 -11.08 -28.04
N LYS A 185 -13.23 -11.62 -26.81
CA LYS A 185 -14.17 -12.73 -26.55
C LYS A 185 -15.63 -12.34 -26.83
N ARG A 186 -16.06 -11.13 -26.45
CA ARG A 186 -17.44 -10.65 -26.72
C ARG A 186 -17.69 -10.40 -28.20
N GLU A 187 -16.69 -9.90 -28.91
CA GLU A 187 -16.76 -9.61 -30.35
C GLU A 187 -16.58 -10.86 -31.22
N GLY A 188 -16.20 -12.00 -30.61
CA GLY A 188 -15.97 -13.28 -31.29
C GLY A 188 -14.67 -13.35 -32.08
N ASP A 189 -13.74 -12.44 -31.85
CA ASP A 189 -12.40 -12.46 -32.43
C ASP A 189 -11.50 -13.46 -31.68
N LEU A 190 -11.61 -14.73 -32.13
CA LEU A 190 -10.88 -15.84 -31.54
C LEU A 190 -9.37 -15.77 -31.78
N ALA A 191 -8.92 -15.12 -32.84
CA ALA A 191 -7.51 -14.98 -33.16
C ALA A 191 -6.84 -14.00 -32.21
N GLU A 192 -7.42 -12.82 -32.00
CA GLU A 192 -6.92 -11.84 -31.05
C GLU A 192 -7.06 -12.33 -29.61
N ALA A 193 -8.16 -12.99 -29.27
CA ALA A 193 -8.34 -13.60 -27.95
C ALA A 193 -7.25 -14.64 -27.64
N ALA A 194 -6.90 -15.50 -28.60
CA ALA A 194 -5.83 -16.48 -28.44
C ALA A 194 -4.44 -15.82 -28.30
N ARG A 195 -4.15 -14.79 -29.11
CA ARG A 195 -2.89 -14.03 -29.02
C ARG A 195 -2.72 -13.40 -27.65
N LEU A 196 -3.75 -12.77 -27.11
CA LEU A 196 -3.73 -12.13 -25.80
C LEU A 196 -3.61 -13.17 -24.67
N GLN A 197 -4.42 -14.23 -24.73
CA GLN A 197 -4.52 -15.24 -23.66
C GLN A 197 -3.27 -16.12 -23.54
N TYR A 198 -2.67 -16.51 -24.66
CA TYR A 198 -1.55 -17.46 -24.67
C TYR A 198 -0.20 -16.82 -24.99
N GLY A 199 -0.17 -15.57 -25.46
CA GLY A 199 1.04 -14.83 -25.77
C GLY A 199 1.30 -13.70 -24.79
N VAL A 200 0.52 -12.62 -24.87
CA VAL A 200 0.82 -11.35 -24.20
C VAL A 200 0.65 -11.45 -22.67
N ILE A 201 -0.47 -11.98 -22.19
CA ILE A 201 -0.76 -12.05 -20.76
C ILE A 201 0.26 -12.92 -20.00
N PRO A 202 0.60 -14.14 -20.44
CA PRO A 202 1.59 -14.96 -19.75
C PRO A 202 3.00 -14.33 -19.73
N GLU A 203 3.38 -13.63 -20.79
CA GLU A 203 4.68 -12.94 -20.87
C GLU A 203 4.77 -11.79 -19.84
N LEU A 204 3.72 -10.97 -19.75
CA LEU A 204 3.64 -9.89 -18.76
C LEU A 204 3.58 -10.42 -17.33
N GLN A 205 2.84 -11.50 -17.08
CA GLN A 205 2.79 -12.16 -15.77
C GLN A 205 4.16 -12.70 -15.36
N LYS A 206 4.84 -13.39 -16.27
CA LYS A 206 6.20 -13.89 -16.01
C LYS A 206 7.19 -12.78 -15.72
N ARG A 207 7.07 -11.64 -16.39
CA ARG A 207 7.91 -10.46 -16.12
C ARG A 207 7.68 -9.90 -14.72
N LEU A 208 6.42 -9.81 -14.28
CA LEU A 208 6.08 -9.35 -12.93
C LEU A 208 6.53 -10.35 -11.86
N GLU A 209 6.34 -11.66 -12.08
CA GLU A 209 6.84 -12.70 -11.16
C GLU A 209 8.37 -12.68 -11.02
N GLN A 210 9.10 -12.46 -12.11
CA GLN A 210 10.55 -12.34 -12.07
C GLN A 210 11.01 -11.10 -11.29
N ALA A 211 10.29 -9.99 -11.39
CA ALA A 211 10.53 -8.80 -10.60
C ALA A 211 10.27 -9.08 -9.11
N GLU A 212 9.18 -9.79 -8.76
CA GLU A 212 8.87 -10.19 -7.37
C GLU A 212 9.97 -11.06 -6.75
N VAL A 213 10.46 -12.07 -7.50
CA VAL A 213 11.51 -12.98 -7.02
C VAL A 213 12.87 -12.27 -6.88
N ALA A 214 13.18 -11.34 -7.78
CA ALA A 214 14.40 -10.52 -7.67
C ALA A 214 14.35 -9.62 -6.43
N GLU A 215 13.16 -9.10 -6.10
CA GLU A 215 12.93 -8.26 -4.93
C GLU A 215 13.05 -8.99 -3.58
N GLU A 216 12.73 -10.30 -3.52
CA GLU A 216 12.86 -11.08 -2.28
C GLU A 216 14.31 -11.36 -1.87
N ASN A 217 15.25 -11.27 -2.82
CA ASN A 217 16.66 -11.63 -2.62
C ASN A 217 17.60 -10.43 -2.45
N GLU A 218 17.11 -9.18 -2.49
CA GLU A 218 17.94 -7.98 -2.38
C GLU A 218 17.90 -7.32 -0.99
N GLU A 219 18.99 -6.61 -0.64
CA GLU A 219 19.17 -5.85 0.61
C GLU A 219 18.11 -4.75 0.81
N PRO A 220 17.97 -4.18 2.04
CA PRO A 220 16.94 -3.20 2.37
C PRO A 220 16.95 -2.02 1.39
N LYS A 221 15.86 -1.86 0.67
CA LYS A 221 15.67 -0.82 -0.34
C LYS A 221 15.41 0.55 0.29
N LEU A 222 15.84 1.60 -0.40
CA LEU A 222 15.54 2.99 -0.04
C LEU A 222 14.06 3.33 -0.21
N ILE A 223 13.38 2.65 -1.13
CA ILE A 223 11.97 2.87 -1.46
C ILE A 223 11.16 1.65 -1.04
N ARG A 224 10.10 1.87 -0.24
CA ARG A 224 9.07 0.85 -0.02
C ARG A 224 8.17 0.76 -1.24
N THR A 225 7.97 -0.45 -1.76
CA THR A 225 7.17 -0.69 -2.98
C THR A 225 5.93 -1.53 -2.72
N LYS A 226 5.87 -2.15 -1.54
CA LYS A 226 4.85 -3.12 -1.14
C LYS A 226 4.09 -2.63 0.08
N VAL A 227 2.76 -2.85 0.07
CA VAL A 227 1.93 -2.72 1.27
C VAL A 227 1.96 -4.06 1.99
N THR A 228 2.54 -4.07 3.19
CA THR A 228 2.62 -5.22 4.09
C THR A 228 1.76 -4.98 5.32
N GLU A 229 1.77 -5.94 6.24
CA GLU A 229 1.15 -5.81 7.57
C GLU A 229 1.65 -4.58 8.34
N ASN A 230 2.93 -4.22 8.18
CA ASN A 230 3.53 -3.08 8.88
C ASN A 230 2.91 -1.75 8.46
N GLU A 231 2.71 -1.53 7.17
CA GLU A 231 2.10 -0.31 6.65
C GLU A 231 0.64 -0.18 7.10
N ILE A 232 -0.10 -1.29 7.16
CA ILE A 232 -1.45 -1.31 7.73
C ILE A 232 -1.42 -0.95 9.21
N ALA A 233 -0.50 -1.50 10.00
CA ALA A 233 -0.33 -1.18 11.41
C ALA A 233 0.03 0.30 11.64
N GLU A 234 0.86 0.89 10.79
CA GLU A 234 1.19 2.33 10.82
C GLU A 234 -0.06 3.19 10.59
N VAL A 235 -0.92 2.83 9.63
CA VAL A 235 -2.18 3.56 9.37
C VAL A 235 -3.14 3.46 10.54
N VAL A 236 -3.33 2.26 11.09
CA VAL A 236 -4.18 2.03 12.28
C VAL A 236 -3.64 2.80 13.48
N SER A 237 -2.32 2.81 13.68
CA SER A 237 -1.66 3.57 14.75
C SER A 237 -1.91 5.07 14.61
N ALA A 238 -1.82 5.61 13.40
CA ALA A 238 -2.11 7.03 13.15
C ALA A 238 -3.57 7.39 13.41
N ALA A 239 -4.51 6.49 13.07
CA ALA A 239 -5.93 6.71 13.26
C ALA A 239 -6.39 6.57 14.72
N THR A 240 -5.80 5.63 15.46
CA THR A 240 -6.25 5.25 16.82
C THR A 240 -5.36 5.78 17.95
N GLY A 241 -4.13 6.21 17.64
CA GLY A 241 -3.12 6.58 18.63
C GLY A 241 -2.47 5.39 19.36
N ILE A 242 -2.79 4.15 18.97
CA ILE A 242 -2.20 2.94 19.58
C ILE A 242 -0.83 2.69 18.95
N PRO A 243 0.25 2.51 19.74
CA PRO A 243 1.58 2.26 19.19
C PRO A 243 1.65 0.97 18.37
N VAL A 244 2.30 1.03 17.20
CA VAL A 244 2.49 -0.13 16.27
C VAL A 244 3.07 -1.35 17.01
N ALA A 245 4.08 -1.14 17.88
CA ALA A 245 4.71 -2.21 18.65
C ALA A 245 3.71 -3.02 19.50
N LYS A 246 2.71 -2.36 20.10
CA LYS A 246 1.66 -3.04 20.88
C LYS A 246 0.71 -3.85 20.01
N MET A 247 0.41 -3.39 18.81
CA MET A 247 -0.44 -4.11 17.86
C MET A 247 0.25 -5.37 17.34
N MET A 248 1.52 -5.27 16.99
CA MET A 248 2.33 -6.38 16.45
C MET A 248 2.67 -7.41 17.53
N GLN A 249 2.93 -7.00 18.77
CA GLN A 249 3.13 -7.93 19.91
C GLN A 249 1.85 -8.73 20.22
N GLY A 250 0.70 -8.08 20.24
CA GLY A 250 -0.56 -8.76 20.50
C GLY A 250 -0.91 -9.86 19.48
N GLU A 251 -0.48 -9.71 18.24
CA GLU A 251 -0.65 -10.74 17.20
C GLU A 251 0.36 -11.90 17.38
N ARG A 252 1.63 -11.59 17.69
CA ARG A 252 2.66 -12.62 17.99
C ARG A 252 2.33 -13.44 19.23
N GLU A 253 1.93 -12.80 20.32
CA GLU A 253 1.53 -13.49 21.55
C GLU A 253 0.31 -14.38 21.35
N LYS A 254 -0.66 -13.96 20.52
CA LYS A 254 -1.81 -14.80 20.15
C LYS A 254 -1.41 -16.01 19.32
N LEU A 255 -0.46 -15.85 18.40
CA LEU A 255 0.05 -16.97 17.59
C LEU A 255 0.80 -17.98 18.46
N LEU A 256 1.65 -17.53 19.39
CA LEU A 256 2.36 -18.36 20.33
C LEU A 256 1.40 -19.09 21.29
N ASN A 257 0.43 -18.36 21.85
CA ASN A 257 -0.59 -18.95 22.71
C ASN A 257 -1.55 -19.89 21.95
N MET A 258 -1.72 -19.71 20.65
CA MET A 258 -2.53 -20.59 19.82
C MET A 258 -1.81 -21.92 19.52
N GLU A 259 -0.48 -21.92 19.39
CA GLU A 259 0.34 -23.13 19.32
C GLU A 259 0.27 -23.93 20.64
N GLU A 260 0.41 -23.28 21.79
CA GLU A 260 0.23 -23.91 23.11
C GLU A 260 -1.18 -24.44 23.31
N PHE A 261 -2.21 -23.69 22.92
CA PHE A 261 -3.61 -24.09 23.02
C PHE A 261 -3.98 -25.25 22.09
N LEU A 262 -3.35 -25.33 20.92
CA LEU A 262 -3.47 -26.47 20.02
C LEU A 262 -2.71 -27.69 20.55
N HIS A 263 -1.55 -27.49 21.16
CA HIS A 263 -0.75 -28.57 21.73
C HIS A 263 -1.46 -29.24 22.94
N ASP A 264 -2.16 -28.45 23.76
CA ASP A 264 -2.94 -28.96 24.89
C ASP A 264 -4.26 -29.66 24.46
N ARG A 265 -4.76 -29.40 23.27
CA ARG A 265 -5.97 -30.05 22.72
C ARG A 265 -5.70 -31.25 21.82
N VAL A 266 -4.51 -31.35 21.28
CA VAL A 266 -4.05 -32.51 20.47
C VAL A 266 -3.16 -33.38 21.31
N VAL A 267 -3.73 -33.95 22.37
CA VAL A 267 -3.18 -35.10 23.04
C VAL A 267 -3.84 -36.34 22.46
N GLY A 268 -3.16 -36.96 21.52
CA GLY A 268 -3.51 -38.20 20.91
C GLY A 268 -2.22 -38.94 20.58
#